data_85acd8270db9ca624800b3e0d6a427eb
#
_entry.id   85acd8270db9ca624800b3e0d6a427eb
#
_cell.length_a   1.000
_cell.length_b   1.000
_cell.length_c   1.000
_cell.angle_alpha   90.00
_cell.angle_beta   90.00
_cell.angle_gamma   90.00
#
_symmetry.space_group_name_H-M   'P 1'
#
loop_
_entity.id
_entity.type
_entity.pdbx_description
1 polymer ?
#
loop_
_entity_poly.entity_id
_entity_poly.type
_entity_poly.pdbx_seq_one_letter_code
_entity_poly.pdbx_strand_id
1 'polypeptide(L)'
;MAEEKTNVMRTLAQKKIDYVGLTYEPDASLTGEQIAEKMGEDPKCVFKTLVTQGKSKTYYVFVVPVEKELDLKKAAKAVGEKSIDMLPLKELLPLTGYVHGGCSPIGMKKFFRTTFDESLNQLEKVYFSGGKVGFQVQIAVKDIEKVIRYQIADVCC
;
A
#
# COMPACT_ATOMS: atom_id res chain seq x y z
N MET A 1 -12.70 18.82 18.82
CA MET A 1 -11.70 19.07 17.78
C MET A 1 -11.92 18.07 16.64
N ALA A 2 -12.00 18.57 15.42
CA ALA A 2 -12.21 17.68 14.28
C ALA A 2 -10.94 16.91 13.98
N GLU A 3 -11.04 15.63 13.83
CA GLU A 3 -9.93 14.81 13.35
C GLU A 3 -9.72 15.06 11.87
N GLU A 4 -8.46 15.12 11.45
CA GLU A 4 -8.14 15.23 10.04
C GLU A 4 -8.49 13.93 9.33
N LYS A 5 -9.23 14.04 8.23
CA LYS A 5 -9.55 12.90 7.37
C LYS A 5 -8.84 13.04 6.04
N THR A 6 -8.11 11.99 5.67
CA THR A 6 -7.45 11.92 4.37
C THR A 6 -8.45 11.53 3.28
N ASN A 7 -8.05 11.66 2.01
CA ASN A 7 -8.87 11.17 0.89
C ASN A 7 -9.12 9.66 0.98
N VAL A 8 -8.15 8.89 1.48
CA VAL A 8 -8.31 7.45 1.70
C VAL A 8 -9.45 7.20 2.67
N MET A 9 -9.45 7.91 3.80
CA MET A 9 -10.48 7.76 4.83
C MET A 9 -11.86 8.17 4.30
N ARG A 10 -11.92 9.26 3.52
CA ARG A 10 -13.17 9.71 2.91
C ARG A 10 -13.71 8.67 1.92
N THR A 11 -12.82 8.07 1.13
CA THR A 11 -13.19 7.03 0.17
C THR A 11 -13.77 5.81 0.88
N LEU A 12 -13.13 5.39 1.96
CA LEU A 12 -13.64 4.26 2.76
C LEU A 12 -15.01 4.57 3.36
N ALA A 13 -15.18 5.78 3.90
CA ALA A 13 -16.45 6.19 4.48
C ALA A 13 -17.56 6.26 3.42
N GLN A 14 -17.26 6.79 2.23
CA GLN A 14 -18.22 6.88 1.13
C GLN A 14 -18.69 5.50 0.67
N LYS A 15 -17.81 4.52 0.71
CA LYS A 15 -18.15 3.15 0.32
C LYS A 15 -18.70 2.33 1.48
N LYS A 16 -18.90 2.97 2.63
CA LYS A 16 -19.45 2.34 3.83
C LYS A 16 -18.60 1.17 4.33
N ILE A 17 -17.28 1.33 4.21
CA ILE A 17 -16.31 0.35 4.70
C ILE A 17 -15.86 0.79 6.08
N ASP A 18 -15.98 -0.10 7.07
CA ASP A 18 -15.48 0.16 8.41
C ASP A 18 -13.97 0.21 8.38
N TYR A 19 -13.39 1.20 9.03
CA TYR A 19 -11.94 1.32 9.14
C TYR A 19 -11.56 1.95 10.47
N VAL A 20 -10.32 1.74 10.87
CA VAL A 20 -9.74 2.42 12.02
C VAL A 20 -8.61 3.29 11.51
N GLY A 21 -8.68 4.59 11.80
CA GLY A 21 -7.61 5.53 11.47
C GLY A 21 -6.61 5.57 12.61
N LEU A 22 -5.32 5.50 12.27
CA LEU A 22 -4.22 5.58 13.23
C LEU A 22 -3.29 6.70 12.80
N THR A 23 -2.69 7.37 13.79
CA THR A 23 -1.72 8.41 13.53
C THR A 23 -0.45 8.13 14.32
N TYR A 24 0.68 8.61 13.79
CA TYR A 24 1.96 8.58 14.46
C TYR A 24 2.69 9.87 14.09
N GLU A 25 3.75 10.19 14.83
CA GLU A 25 4.53 11.41 14.55
C GLU A 25 5.05 11.38 13.11
N PRO A 26 4.70 12.37 12.27
CA PRO A 26 5.12 12.36 10.87
C PRO A 26 6.64 12.41 10.74
N ASP A 27 7.19 11.40 10.06
CA ASP A 27 8.62 11.29 9.80
C ASP A 27 8.82 10.40 8.58
N ALA A 28 9.07 11.01 7.43
CA ALA A 28 9.24 10.28 6.17
C ALA A 28 10.51 9.41 6.14
N SER A 29 11.40 9.55 7.11
CA SER A 29 12.60 8.72 7.20
C SER A 29 12.35 7.35 7.85
N LEU A 30 11.18 7.16 8.48
CA LEU A 30 10.86 5.89 9.13
C LEU A 30 10.70 4.77 8.11
N THR A 31 11.26 3.61 8.43
CA THR A 31 11.00 2.39 7.66
C THR A 31 9.59 1.88 7.99
N GLY A 32 9.05 0.99 7.14
CA GLY A 32 7.75 0.39 7.41
C GLY A 32 7.72 -0.37 8.73
N GLU A 33 8.82 -1.07 9.07
CA GLU A 33 8.92 -1.78 10.34
C GLU A 33 8.90 -0.83 11.53
N GLN A 34 9.57 0.32 11.42
CA GLN A 34 9.54 1.35 12.46
C GLN A 34 8.14 1.94 12.63
N ILE A 35 7.41 2.10 11.52
CA ILE A 35 6.01 2.56 11.58
C ILE A 35 5.15 1.54 12.33
N ALA A 36 5.29 0.26 12.03
CA ALA A 36 4.57 -0.79 12.73
C ALA A 36 4.86 -0.76 14.23
N GLU A 37 6.13 -0.59 14.59
CA GLU A 37 6.55 -0.48 15.99
C GLU A 37 5.90 0.72 16.67
N LYS A 38 5.88 1.88 16.02
CA LYS A 38 5.26 3.08 16.58
C LYS A 38 3.77 2.93 16.80
N MET A 39 3.10 2.14 15.97
CA MET A 39 1.69 1.85 16.13
C MET A 39 1.42 0.74 17.15
N GLY A 40 2.45 0.01 17.57
CA GLY A 40 2.28 -1.15 18.44
C GLY A 40 1.65 -2.33 17.73
N GLU A 41 1.83 -2.44 16.40
CA GLU A 41 1.20 -3.46 15.58
C GLU A 41 2.21 -4.45 15.02
N ASP A 42 1.75 -5.67 14.74
CA ASP A 42 2.57 -6.73 14.18
C ASP A 42 2.98 -6.35 12.75
N PRO A 43 4.29 -6.29 12.45
CA PRO A 43 4.73 -5.95 11.09
C PRO A 43 4.23 -6.90 10.01
N LYS A 44 3.79 -8.11 10.35
CA LYS A 44 3.16 -9.02 9.39
C LYS A 44 1.84 -8.51 8.88
N CYS A 45 1.17 -7.66 9.64
CA CYS A 45 -0.15 -7.11 9.31
C CYS A 45 -0.05 -5.71 8.72
N VAL A 46 1.12 -5.08 8.73
CA VAL A 46 1.34 -3.74 8.19
C VAL A 46 1.99 -3.87 6.83
N PHE A 47 1.32 -3.34 5.81
CA PHE A 47 1.77 -3.44 4.42
C PHE A 47 2.25 -2.10 3.90
N LYS A 48 3.24 -2.13 3.02
CA LYS A 48 3.75 -0.97 2.30
C LYS A 48 3.33 -1.06 0.84
N THR A 49 3.11 0.09 0.21
CA THR A 49 2.66 0.19 -1.18
C THR A 49 3.83 0.64 -2.04
N LEU A 50 4.19 -0.18 -3.01
CA LEU A 50 5.33 0.05 -3.89
C LEU A 50 4.84 0.23 -5.32
N VAL A 51 5.30 1.29 -5.98
CA VAL A 51 4.97 1.56 -7.38
C VAL A 51 6.16 1.19 -8.23
N THR A 52 5.89 0.46 -9.30
CA THR A 52 6.93 -0.11 -10.17
C THR A 52 6.59 0.15 -11.63
N GLN A 53 7.57 -0.06 -12.49
CA GLN A 53 7.37 0.01 -13.93
C GLN A 53 7.95 -1.25 -14.58
N GLY A 54 7.15 -1.88 -15.43
CA GLY A 54 7.59 -3.03 -16.21
C GLY A 54 8.40 -2.62 -17.43
N LYS A 55 9.07 -3.57 -18.05
CA LYS A 55 9.82 -3.35 -19.29
C LYS A 55 8.93 -2.78 -20.40
N SER A 56 7.66 -3.13 -20.41
CA SER A 56 6.67 -2.61 -21.36
C SER A 56 6.32 -1.14 -21.14
N LYS A 57 6.84 -0.51 -20.08
CA LYS A 57 6.52 0.85 -19.63
C LYS A 57 5.19 0.96 -18.90
N THR A 58 4.51 -0.15 -18.67
CA THR A 58 3.28 -0.19 -17.87
C THR A 58 3.63 -0.12 -16.37
N TYR A 59 2.82 0.61 -15.61
CA TYR A 59 3.01 0.75 -14.16
C TYR A 59 2.20 -0.29 -13.41
N TYR A 60 2.77 -0.78 -12.32
CA TYR A 60 2.13 -1.76 -11.43
C TYR A 60 2.35 -1.39 -9.99
N VAL A 61 1.36 -1.70 -9.15
CA VAL A 61 1.43 -1.46 -7.71
C VAL A 61 1.51 -2.80 -6.99
N PHE A 62 2.45 -2.91 -6.07
CA PHE A 62 2.60 -4.09 -5.22
C PHE A 62 2.47 -3.67 -3.76
N VAL A 63 1.65 -4.39 -3.01
CA VAL A 63 1.41 -4.12 -1.60
C VAL A 63 1.88 -5.33 -0.80
N VAL A 64 2.91 -5.12 0.01
CA VAL A 64 3.65 -6.21 0.66
C VAL A 64 3.88 -5.92 2.14
N PRO A 65 4.04 -6.97 2.99
CA PRO A 65 4.34 -6.75 4.39
C PRO A 65 5.61 -5.92 4.58
N VAL A 66 5.59 -5.01 5.54
CA VAL A 66 6.74 -4.12 5.78
C VAL A 66 7.98 -4.88 6.23
N GLU A 67 7.84 -6.07 6.79
CA GLU A 67 8.97 -6.91 7.20
C GLU A 67 9.62 -7.69 6.04
N LYS A 68 9.02 -7.66 4.86
CA LYS A 68 9.53 -8.38 3.69
C LYS A 68 9.93 -7.40 2.59
N GLU A 69 10.70 -7.90 1.64
CA GLU A 69 11.10 -7.15 0.46
C GLU A 69 10.38 -7.68 -0.77
N LEU A 70 10.08 -6.78 -1.71
CA LEU A 70 9.53 -7.18 -3.00
C LEU A 70 10.61 -7.91 -3.80
N ASP A 71 10.29 -9.11 -4.27
CA ASP A 71 11.16 -9.83 -5.19
C ASP A 71 10.78 -9.39 -6.62
N LEU A 72 11.67 -8.67 -7.27
CA LEU A 72 11.36 -8.09 -8.58
C LEU A 72 11.12 -9.15 -9.66
N LYS A 73 11.75 -10.31 -9.54
CA LYS A 73 11.52 -11.42 -10.48
C LYS A 73 10.14 -12.03 -10.30
N LYS A 74 9.74 -12.27 -9.05
CA LYS A 74 8.40 -12.76 -8.73
C LYS A 74 7.34 -11.74 -9.13
N ALA A 75 7.61 -10.47 -8.90
CA ALA A 75 6.71 -9.38 -9.30
C ALA A 75 6.49 -9.37 -10.80
N ALA A 76 7.57 -9.47 -11.58
CA ALA A 76 7.49 -9.52 -13.05
C ALA A 76 6.66 -10.71 -13.51
N LYS A 77 6.90 -11.88 -12.94
CA LYS A 77 6.15 -13.08 -13.26
C LYS A 77 4.66 -12.92 -12.95
N ALA A 78 4.34 -12.32 -11.84
CA ALA A 78 2.95 -12.14 -11.39
C ALA A 78 2.12 -11.29 -12.36
N VAL A 79 2.74 -10.37 -13.07
CA VAL A 79 2.06 -9.45 -13.99
C VAL A 79 2.38 -9.72 -15.47
N GLY A 80 3.20 -10.74 -15.77
CA GLY A 80 3.53 -11.08 -17.14
C GLY A 80 4.55 -10.17 -17.81
N GLU A 81 5.40 -9.51 -17.04
CA GLU A 81 6.46 -8.64 -17.54
C GLU A 81 7.78 -9.42 -17.63
N LYS A 82 8.66 -8.99 -18.53
CA LYS A 82 10.01 -9.55 -18.62
C LYS A 82 10.86 -9.11 -17.45
N SER A 83 10.67 -7.88 -16.99
CA SER A 83 11.37 -7.34 -15.84
C SER A 83 10.55 -6.20 -15.21
N ILE A 84 10.81 -5.95 -13.94
CA ILE A 84 10.18 -4.89 -13.16
C ILE A 84 11.28 -4.10 -12.48
N ASP A 85 11.14 -2.78 -12.49
CA ASP A 85 12.02 -1.88 -11.76
C ASP A 85 11.18 -0.99 -10.82
N MET A 86 11.78 -0.61 -9.70
CA MET A 86 11.14 0.35 -8.81
C MET A 86 11.04 1.71 -9.51
N LEU A 87 9.91 2.37 -9.32
CA LEU A 87 9.72 3.72 -9.86
C LEU A 87 10.67 4.70 -9.14
N PRO A 88 11.38 5.58 -9.89
CA PRO A 88 12.17 6.62 -9.23
C PRO A 88 11.30 7.49 -8.33
N LEU A 89 11.80 7.83 -7.13
CA LEU A 89 11.02 8.59 -6.15
C LEU A 89 10.47 9.91 -6.69
N LYS A 90 11.22 10.59 -7.56
CA LYS A 90 10.80 11.87 -8.14
C LYS A 90 9.54 11.75 -9.02
N GLU A 91 9.24 10.55 -9.49
CA GLU A 91 8.08 10.30 -10.35
C GLU A 91 6.83 9.90 -9.57
N LEU A 92 6.98 9.58 -8.28
CA LEU A 92 5.88 9.04 -7.48
C LEU A 92 4.73 10.03 -7.33
N LEU A 93 5.02 11.26 -6.91
CA LEU A 93 3.99 12.27 -6.69
C LEU A 93 3.22 12.63 -7.96
N PRO A 94 3.90 12.97 -9.08
CA PRO A 94 3.16 13.29 -10.30
C PRO A 94 2.33 12.12 -10.84
N LEU A 95 2.79 10.89 -10.63
CA LEU A 95 2.09 9.72 -11.13
C LEU A 95 0.91 9.30 -10.25
N THR A 96 1.07 9.29 -8.93
CA THR A 96 0.09 8.73 -7.99
C THR A 96 -0.67 9.77 -7.18
N GLY A 97 -0.09 10.94 -6.97
CA GLY A 97 -0.61 11.93 -6.04
C GLY A 97 -0.11 11.76 -4.62
N TYR A 98 0.74 10.76 -4.38
CA TYR A 98 1.29 10.46 -3.05
C TYR A 98 2.79 10.67 -3.01
N VAL A 99 3.29 10.97 -1.80
CA VAL A 99 4.72 11.08 -1.54
C VAL A 99 5.24 9.80 -0.90
N HIS A 100 6.57 9.61 -0.92
CA HIS A 100 7.22 8.51 -0.21
C HIS A 100 6.86 8.54 1.28
N GLY A 101 6.48 7.41 1.82
CA GLY A 101 6.03 7.30 3.21
C GLY A 101 4.53 7.56 3.40
N GLY A 102 3.85 8.06 2.39
CA GLY A 102 2.41 8.31 2.42
C GLY A 102 1.63 7.67 1.28
N CYS A 103 2.25 6.75 0.54
CA CYS A 103 1.61 6.12 -0.61
C CYS A 103 0.65 5.03 -0.17
N SER A 104 -0.61 5.14 -0.61
CA SER A 104 -1.66 4.17 -0.31
C SER A 104 -2.12 3.47 -1.59
N PRO A 105 -2.57 2.22 -1.52
CA PRO A 105 -3.17 1.56 -2.69
C PRO A 105 -4.54 2.14 -3.05
N ILE A 106 -5.13 2.92 -2.16
CA ILE A 106 -6.44 3.53 -2.35
C ILE A 106 -6.27 5.00 -2.75
N GLY A 107 -7.06 5.46 -3.72
CA GLY A 107 -7.14 6.89 -4.03
C GLY A 107 -6.02 7.44 -4.90
N MET A 108 -5.28 6.61 -5.61
CA MET A 108 -4.30 7.09 -6.59
C MET A 108 -5.00 7.86 -7.71
N LYS A 109 -4.27 8.80 -8.33
CA LYS A 109 -4.79 9.61 -9.45
C LYS A 109 -5.37 8.77 -10.58
N LYS A 110 -4.76 7.59 -10.83
CA LYS A 110 -5.21 6.64 -11.84
C LYS A 110 -5.22 5.25 -11.20
N PHE A 111 -6.03 4.37 -11.77
CA PHE A 111 -5.98 2.97 -11.37
C PHE A 111 -4.77 2.30 -12.02
N PHE A 112 -3.95 1.65 -11.22
CA PHE A 112 -2.86 0.79 -11.68
C PHE A 112 -3.15 -0.63 -11.22
N ARG A 113 -2.79 -1.60 -12.04
CA ARG A 113 -2.94 -3.00 -11.67
C ARG A 113 -2.22 -3.26 -10.36
N THR A 114 -2.95 -3.73 -9.36
CA THR A 114 -2.48 -3.86 -8.00
C THR A 114 -2.39 -5.32 -7.60
N THR A 115 -1.27 -5.72 -7.00
CA THR A 115 -1.04 -7.08 -6.50
C THR A 115 -0.66 -7.00 -5.04
N PHE A 116 -1.38 -7.74 -4.19
CA PHE A 116 -1.02 -7.94 -2.79
C PHE A 116 -0.25 -9.24 -2.66
N ASP A 117 0.76 -9.24 -1.77
CA ASP A 117 1.48 -10.48 -1.47
C ASP A 117 0.52 -11.52 -0.89
N GLU A 118 0.77 -12.78 -1.19
CA GLU A 118 -0.11 -13.89 -0.78
C GLU A 118 -0.27 -14.04 0.72
N SER A 119 0.64 -13.47 1.52
CA SER A 119 0.52 -13.47 2.97
C SER A 119 -0.77 -12.79 3.46
N LEU A 120 -1.36 -11.95 2.62
CA LEU A 120 -2.65 -11.32 2.93
C LEU A 120 -3.74 -12.35 3.21
N ASN A 121 -3.69 -13.51 2.56
CA ASN A 121 -4.68 -14.58 2.73
C ASN A 121 -4.75 -15.13 4.15
N GLN A 122 -3.72 -14.92 4.94
CA GLN A 122 -3.63 -15.43 6.32
C GLN A 122 -4.11 -14.41 7.35
N LEU A 123 -4.52 -13.23 6.89
CA LEU A 123 -4.90 -12.12 7.77
C LEU A 123 -6.40 -11.86 7.69
N GLU A 124 -6.98 -11.45 8.81
CA GLU A 124 -8.36 -10.97 8.86
C GLU A 124 -8.43 -9.47 8.62
N LYS A 125 -7.39 -8.75 9.03
CA LYS A 125 -7.31 -7.29 8.88
C LYS A 125 -5.88 -6.90 8.51
N VAL A 126 -5.76 -5.76 7.87
CA VAL A 126 -4.49 -5.25 7.35
C VAL A 126 -4.40 -3.75 7.58
N TYR A 127 -3.17 -3.28 7.78
CA TYR A 127 -2.86 -1.85 7.92
C TYR A 127 -2.07 -1.41 6.70
N PHE A 128 -2.35 -0.23 6.19
CA PHE A 128 -1.50 0.42 5.19
C PHE A 128 -1.68 1.93 5.27
N SER A 129 -0.88 2.66 4.49
CA SER A 129 -0.89 4.12 4.53
C SER A 129 -2.29 4.69 4.35
N GLY A 130 -2.62 5.67 5.16
CA GLY A 130 -3.85 6.44 5.04
C GLY A 130 -3.79 7.55 4.01
N GLY A 131 -2.70 7.62 3.22
CA GLY A 131 -2.55 8.62 2.16
C GLY A 131 -1.74 9.85 2.54
N LYS A 132 -1.17 9.87 3.73
CA LYS A 132 -0.27 10.92 4.22
C LYS A 132 0.75 10.32 5.17
N VAL A 133 1.95 10.89 5.19
CA VAL A 133 2.93 10.53 6.21
C VAL A 133 2.32 10.78 7.59
N GLY A 134 2.40 9.80 8.48
CA GLY A 134 1.83 9.90 9.82
C GLY A 134 0.41 9.35 9.95
N PHE A 135 -0.18 8.86 8.86
CA PHE A 135 -1.54 8.32 8.85
C PHE A 135 -1.55 6.88 8.33
N GLN A 136 -2.23 6.01 9.06
CA GLN A 136 -2.47 4.62 8.66
C GLN A 136 -3.95 4.31 8.79
N VAL A 137 -4.41 3.35 8.02
CA VAL A 137 -5.77 2.81 8.16
C VAL A 137 -5.71 1.30 8.35
N GLN A 138 -6.62 0.79 9.18
CA GLN A 138 -6.83 -0.64 9.33
C GLN A 138 -8.18 -0.97 8.70
N ILE A 139 -8.22 -1.96 7.83
CA ILE A 139 -9.48 -2.45 7.27
C ILE A 139 -9.49 -3.98 7.29
N ALA A 140 -10.70 -4.55 7.24
CA ALA A 140 -10.84 -5.98 7.09
C ALA A 140 -10.40 -6.41 5.69
N VAL A 141 -9.65 -7.49 5.60
CA VAL A 141 -9.16 -7.99 4.31
C VAL A 141 -10.32 -8.23 3.34
N LYS A 142 -11.42 -8.77 3.82
CA LYS A 142 -12.62 -9.03 3.00
C LYS A 142 -13.22 -7.76 2.36
N ASP A 143 -12.91 -6.59 2.89
CA ASP A 143 -13.45 -5.33 2.40
C ASP A 143 -12.58 -4.65 1.35
N ILE A 144 -11.34 -5.12 1.14
CA ILE A 144 -10.44 -4.51 0.16
C ILE A 144 -11.07 -4.50 -1.23
N GLU A 145 -11.68 -5.62 -1.64
CA GLU A 145 -12.28 -5.76 -2.97
C GLU A 145 -13.44 -4.79 -3.22
N LYS A 146 -14.01 -4.22 -2.16
CA LYS A 146 -15.09 -3.24 -2.26
C LYS A 146 -14.58 -1.88 -2.71
N VAL A 147 -13.29 -1.62 -2.54
CA VAL A 147 -12.70 -0.30 -2.81
C VAL A 147 -11.68 -0.32 -3.94
N ILE A 148 -10.95 -1.40 -4.15
CA ILE A 148 -10.00 -1.52 -5.25
C ILE A 148 -10.02 -2.93 -5.83
N ARG A 149 -9.69 -3.02 -7.11
CA ARG A 149 -9.42 -4.32 -7.75
C ARG A 149 -8.00 -4.71 -7.43
N TYR A 150 -7.78 -5.98 -7.14
CA TYR A 150 -6.44 -6.48 -6.89
C TYR A 150 -6.37 -7.98 -7.17
N GLN A 151 -5.14 -8.44 -7.32
CA GLN A 151 -4.85 -9.86 -7.38
C GLN A 151 -3.91 -10.21 -6.23
N ILE A 152 -3.80 -11.49 -5.94
CA ILE A 152 -2.89 -12.01 -4.92
C ILE A 152 -1.88 -12.91 -5.60
N ALA A 153 -0.60 -12.75 -5.24
CA ALA A 153 0.48 -13.57 -5.77
C ALA A 153 1.65 -13.59 -4.79
N ASP A 154 2.49 -14.60 -4.92
CA ASP A 154 3.76 -14.66 -4.18
C ASP A 154 4.73 -13.67 -4.85
N VAL A 155 5.01 -12.55 -4.20
CA VAL A 155 5.88 -11.50 -4.73
C VAL A 155 7.00 -11.08 -3.78
N CYS A 156 7.14 -11.75 -2.65
CA CYS A 156 8.17 -11.43 -1.66
C CYS A 156 9.29 -12.46 -1.62
N CYS A 157 10.46 -12.01 -1.19
CA CYS A 157 11.58 -12.87 -0.89
C CYS A 157 11.81 -12.99 0.61
#